data_244f1d8e62cdc755e28bd706283a849d
#
_entry.id   244f1d8e62cdc755e28bd706283a849d
#
_cell.length_a   1.000
_cell.length_b   1.000
_cell.length_c   1.000
_cell.angle_alpha   90.00
_cell.angle_beta   90.00
_cell.angle_gamma   90.00
#
_symmetry.space_group_name_H-M   'P 1'
#
loop_
_entity.id
_entity.type
_entity.pdbx_description
1 polymer ?
#
loop_
_entity_poly.entity_id
_entity_poly.type
_entity_poly.pdbx_seq_one_letter_code
_entity_poly.pdbx_strand_id
1 'polypeptide(L)'
;MEGIFCEQGKKRKEGAGCVGGSWYFGVSAGLWRGVVSKFAIQPGWAREYSIKWSDEIGTLKEDLPYGDGVANKFDLYLPKDSGKSHYGLAVYLHAGGFTSGDKSGDREMLAWLCSKGYVAAGINYTLRTDTNTASVLSQSEEIKAAIPKVIEAAAKEGYPIDKMTVAGGSAGHALAMIYAYRDGKDAPVPVVFTFGAVGPSSFVAEDWGIFGVGLDSEESRAAGAVLFSVMSGQEITPEEMADGSYLSKVHAISAADYVAENPVPTVVAYGACDKVQPFLASKRLEAALQESGADYRYFVMEHSGHGLQNDNRIYAAYMKEVEAYLAKYMG
;
A
#
# COMPACT_ATOMS: atom_id res chain seq x y z
N MET A 1 -16.76 -22.55 15.27
CA MET A 1 -16.51 -21.48 14.28
C MET A 1 -16.08 -22.15 12.99
N GLU A 2 -17.02 -22.29 12.07
CA GLU A 2 -16.82 -23.01 10.81
C GLU A 2 -16.16 -22.08 9.80
N GLY A 3 -15.05 -22.56 9.21
CA GLY A 3 -14.31 -21.79 8.21
C GLY A 3 -15.04 -21.80 6.87
N ILE A 4 -15.27 -20.62 6.33
CA ILE A 4 -15.80 -20.44 4.98
C ILE A 4 -14.65 -20.69 4.00
N PHE A 5 -14.61 -21.92 3.45
CA PHE A 5 -13.73 -22.26 2.32
C PHE A 5 -14.39 -21.84 1.01
N CYS A 6 -13.65 -21.09 0.20
CA CYS A 6 -14.04 -20.80 -1.19
C CYS A 6 -13.94 -22.11 -2.01
N GLU A 7 -15.06 -22.79 -2.27
CA GLU A 7 -15.09 -24.04 -3.04
C GLU A 7 -14.74 -23.80 -4.51
N GLN A 8 -13.64 -24.39 -4.95
CA GLN A 8 -13.29 -24.49 -6.38
C GLN A 8 -13.72 -25.84 -6.93
N GLY A 9 -14.62 -25.81 -7.92
CA GLY A 9 -15.04 -26.96 -8.69
C GLY A 9 -13.87 -27.64 -9.43
N LYS A 10 -13.62 -28.91 -9.09
CA LYS A 10 -12.65 -29.79 -9.74
C LYS A 10 -13.04 -30.10 -11.18
N LYS A 11 -12.16 -29.84 -12.14
CA LYS A 11 -12.00 -30.67 -13.34
C LYS A 11 -10.56 -31.16 -13.44
N ARG A 12 -10.37 -32.45 -13.15
CA ARG A 12 -9.15 -33.22 -13.43
C ARG A 12 -8.93 -33.32 -14.94
N LYS A 13 -7.70 -33.08 -15.41
CA LYS A 13 -7.09 -33.78 -16.55
C LYS A 13 -5.68 -34.17 -16.16
N GLU A 14 -5.43 -35.47 -16.26
CA GLU A 14 -4.15 -36.13 -16.05
C GLU A 14 -3.22 -35.87 -17.24
N GLY A 15 -1.93 -35.80 -16.98
CA GLY A 15 -0.89 -35.77 -18.02
C GLY A 15 0.48 -35.47 -17.43
N ALA A 16 1.30 -36.51 -17.31
CA ALA A 16 2.61 -36.59 -16.70
C ALA A 16 3.70 -35.75 -17.37
N GLY A 17 4.77 -35.45 -16.62
CA GLY A 17 6.06 -35.06 -17.15
C GLY A 17 6.89 -34.24 -16.16
N CYS A 18 7.66 -34.92 -15.31
CA CYS A 18 8.77 -34.29 -14.56
C CYS A 18 9.92 -33.95 -15.50
N VAL A 19 10.36 -32.69 -15.55
CA VAL A 19 11.73 -32.32 -15.85
C VAL A 19 12.08 -31.11 -14.99
N GLY A 20 13.19 -31.22 -14.23
CA GLY A 20 13.72 -30.17 -13.36
C GLY A 20 14.06 -28.91 -14.14
N GLY A 21 13.53 -27.79 -13.68
CA GLY A 21 13.80 -26.48 -14.21
C GLY A 21 13.78 -25.47 -13.10
N SER A 22 14.90 -24.83 -12.91
CA SER A 22 15.16 -23.69 -12.05
C SER A 22 14.01 -22.69 -12.10
N TRP A 23 13.34 -22.44 -10.96
CA TRP A 23 12.32 -21.42 -10.81
C TRP A 23 12.98 -20.05 -10.67
N TYR A 24 13.31 -19.44 -11.81
CA TYR A 24 13.51 -18.00 -11.84
C TYR A 24 12.13 -17.33 -11.69
N PHE A 25 11.95 -16.50 -10.69
CA PHE A 25 10.84 -15.57 -10.58
C PHE A 25 10.93 -14.49 -11.67
N GLY A 26 10.76 -14.91 -12.91
CA GLY A 26 10.36 -14.04 -13.99
C GLY A 26 8.85 -13.91 -13.94
N VAL A 27 8.31 -13.02 -13.14
CA VAL A 27 6.94 -12.53 -13.34
C VAL A 27 6.97 -11.73 -14.63
N SER A 28 6.75 -12.44 -15.75
CA SER A 28 6.74 -11.81 -17.05
C SER A 28 5.71 -10.68 -17.06
N ALA A 29 6.10 -9.50 -17.53
CA ALA A 29 5.23 -8.33 -17.75
C ALA A 29 3.93 -8.65 -18.52
N GLY A 30 3.82 -9.84 -19.12
CA GLY A 30 2.65 -10.34 -19.81
C GLY A 30 1.48 -10.77 -18.92
N LEU A 31 1.72 -11.30 -17.72
CA LEU A 31 0.64 -11.69 -16.79
C LEU A 31 -0.02 -10.45 -16.16
N TRP A 32 0.76 -9.40 -15.92
CA TRP A 32 0.25 -8.13 -15.39
C TRP A 32 -0.57 -7.33 -16.41
N ARG A 33 -0.21 -7.38 -17.70
CA ARG A 33 -1.00 -6.72 -18.75
C ARG A 33 -2.44 -7.26 -18.84
N GLY A 34 -2.65 -8.56 -18.57
CA GLY A 34 -3.99 -9.16 -18.55
C GLY A 34 -4.84 -8.76 -17.35
N VAL A 35 -4.21 -8.45 -16.21
CA VAL A 35 -4.89 -8.01 -14.99
C VAL A 35 -5.23 -6.52 -15.07
N VAL A 36 -4.29 -5.69 -15.51
CA VAL A 36 -4.49 -4.22 -15.63
C VAL A 36 -5.58 -3.87 -16.65
N SER A 37 -5.72 -4.61 -17.75
CA SER A 37 -6.76 -4.31 -18.76
C SER A 37 -8.20 -4.57 -18.29
N LYS A 38 -8.41 -5.37 -17.25
CA LYS A 38 -9.73 -5.58 -16.65
C LYS A 38 -10.13 -4.50 -15.63
N PHE A 39 -9.20 -3.67 -15.18
CA PHE A 39 -9.46 -2.53 -14.30
C PHE A 39 -9.99 -1.28 -15.03
N ALA A 40 -10.01 -1.28 -16.36
CA ALA A 40 -10.40 -0.11 -17.16
C ALA A 40 -11.91 0.20 -17.17
N ILE A 41 -12.75 -0.64 -16.56
CA ILE A 41 -14.18 -0.36 -16.42
C ILE A 41 -14.48 -0.11 -14.95
N GLN A 42 -14.24 1.13 -14.52
CA GLN A 42 -14.70 1.54 -13.19
C GLN A 42 -16.24 1.51 -13.17
N PRO A 43 -16.84 0.82 -12.20
CA PRO A 43 -18.27 0.89 -11.98
C PRO A 43 -18.71 2.34 -11.72
N GLY A 44 -19.94 2.71 -12.08
CA GLY A 44 -20.42 4.10 -11.98
C GLY A 44 -20.29 4.72 -10.58
N TRP A 45 -20.30 3.91 -9.52
CA TRP A 45 -20.11 4.34 -8.12
C TRP A 45 -18.65 4.70 -7.79
N ALA A 46 -17.67 4.11 -8.47
CA ALA A 46 -16.26 4.46 -8.27
C ALA A 46 -15.91 5.84 -8.88
N ARG A 47 -16.72 6.32 -9.80
CA ARG A 47 -16.55 7.65 -10.42
C ARG A 47 -16.72 8.81 -9.44
N GLU A 48 -17.41 8.59 -8.34
CA GLU A 48 -17.59 9.61 -7.29
C GLU A 48 -16.27 9.92 -6.57
N TYR A 49 -15.36 8.94 -6.49
CA TYR A 49 -14.06 9.04 -5.80
C TYR A 49 -12.87 9.11 -6.76
N SER A 50 -13.13 9.31 -8.05
CA SER A 50 -12.14 9.32 -9.11
C SER A 50 -12.53 10.39 -10.13
N ILE A 51 -11.93 11.55 -10.06
CA ILE A 51 -12.23 12.69 -10.91
C ILE A 51 -11.05 13.03 -11.82
N LYS A 52 -11.35 13.49 -13.03
CA LYS A 52 -10.32 13.97 -13.93
C LYS A 52 -9.78 15.31 -13.44
N TRP A 53 -8.46 15.44 -13.47
CA TRP A 53 -7.82 16.71 -13.19
C TRP A 53 -8.26 17.80 -14.17
N SER A 54 -8.50 18.99 -13.64
CA SER A 54 -8.70 20.22 -14.41
C SER A 54 -8.18 21.42 -13.62
N ASP A 55 -7.87 22.51 -14.29
CA ASP A 55 -7.42 23.77 -13.67
C ASP A 55 -8.50 24.44 -12.80
N GLU A 56 -9.74 23.95 -12.87
CA GLU A 56 -10.82 24.39 -11.98
C GLU A 56 -10.66 23.83 -10.56
N ILE A 57 -9.98 22.67 -10.40
CA ILE A 57 -9.68 22.05 -9.11
C ILE A 57 -8.55 22.80 -8.40
N GLY A 58 -7.53 23.21 -9.17
CA GLY A 58 -6.36 23.84 -8.59
C GLY A 58 -5.18 23.94 -9.52
N THR A 59 -3.98 23.92 -8.97
CA THR A 59 -2.71 23.94 -9.73
C THR A 59 -1.98 22.64 -9.53
N LEU A 60 -1.49 22.03 -10.62
CA LEU A 60 -0.65 20.84 -10.61
C LEU A 60 0.79 21.21 -10.95
N LYS A 61 1.71 20.77 -10.10
CA LYS A 61 3.16 20.82 -10.33
C LYS A 61 3.68 19.39 -10.41
N GLU A 62 4.22 19.03 -11.57
CA GLU A 62 4.66 17.67 -11.84
C GLU A 62 6.18 17.54 -11.71
N ASP A 63 6.63 16.33 -11.39
CA ASP A 63 8.05 15.92 -11.39
C ASP A 63 8.98 16.76 -10.51
N LEU A 64 8.48 17.27 -9.39
CA LEU A 64 9.30 17.97 -8.40
C LEU A 64 10.29 16.99 -7.74
N PRO A 65 11.61 17.31 -7.71
CA PRO A 65 12.60 16.40 -7.15
C PRO A 65 12.59 16.42 -5.62
N TYR A 66 12.80 15.25 -4.99
CA TYR A 66 13.07 15.15 -3.56
C TYR A 66 14.44 14.54 -3.23
N GLY A 67 15.15 14.03 -4.25
CA GLY A 67 16.49 13.46 -4.18
C GLY A 67 17.13 13.38 -5.55
N ASP A 68 18.32 12.76 -5.63
CA ASP A 68 19.14 12.70 -6.85
C ASP A 68 18.79 11.51 -7.77
N GLY A 69 18.00 10.54 -7.26
CA GLY A 69 17.58 9.37 -8.04
C GLY A 69 16.58 9.75 -9.12
N VAL A 70 16.62 9.04 -10.24
CA VAL A 70 15.69 9.23 -11.38
C VAL A 70 14.23 9.10 -10.95
N ALA A 71 13.95 8.18 -10.02
CA ALA A 71 12.62 7.95 -9.46
C ALA A 71 12.24 8.96 -8.36
N ASN A 72 13.21 9.72 -7.82
CA ASN A 72 12.98 10.59 -6.66
C ASN A 72 12.22 11.87 -7.04
N LYS A 73 10.96 11.70 -7.45
CA LYS A 73 10.06 12.76 -7.91
C LYS A 73 8.68 12.63 -7.28
N PHE A 74 8.02 13.77 -7.10
CA PHE A 74 6.62 13.82 -6.69
C PHE A 74 5.84 14.82 -7.53
N ASP A 75 4.52 14.62 -7.59
CA ASP A 75 3.56 15.59 -8.12
C ASP A 75 2.82 16.25 -6.97
N LEU A 76 2.62 17.56 -7.05
CA LEU A 76 1.97 18.38 -6.04
C LEU A 76 0.70 19.01 -6.62
N TYR A 77 -0.43 18.71 -6.00
CA TYR A 77 -1.75 19.18 -6.33
C TYR A 77 -2.19 20.22 -5.30
N LEU A 78 -2.33 21.46 -5.70
CA LEU A 78 -2.64 22.60 -4.85
C LEU A 78 -4.10 23.02 -5.10
N PRO A 79 -4.99 22.99 -4.10
CA PRO A 79 -6.38 23.35 -4.29
C PRO A 79 -6.54 24.81 -4.68
N LYS A 80 -7.60 25.12 -5.46
CA LYS A 80 -7.86 26.50 -5.94
C LYS A 80 -8.07 27.50 -4.81
N ASP A 81 -8.65 27.07 -3.69
CA ASP A 81 -8.80 27.87 -2.49
C ASP A 81 -7.47 27.98 -1.75
N SER A 82 -6.75 29.09 -1.98
CA SER A 82 -5.43 29.38 -1.39
C SER A 82 -5.48 30.33 -0.19
N GLY A 83 -6.67 30.61 0.35
CA GLY A 83 -6.86 31.63 1.38
C GLY A 83 -6.78 31.13 2.82
N LYS A 84 -6.55 29.84 3.06
CA LYS A 84 -6.50 29.26 4.41
C LYS A 84 -5.14 29.51 5.08
N SER A 85 -5.15 29.66 6.41
CA SER A 85 -3.93 29.78 7.20
C SER A 85 -3.14 28.49 7.27
N HIS A 86 -3.79 27.34 7.15
CA HIS A 86 -3.19 26.00 7.15
C HIS A 86 -3.99 25.03 6.28
N TYR A 87 -3.30 24.00 5.79
CA TYR A 87 -3.86 22.95 4.94
C TYR A 87 -3.47 21.56 5.46
N GLY A 88 -4.37 20.60 5.30
CA GLY A 88 -4.02 19.19 5.43
C GLY A 88 -3.33 18.69 4.14
N LEU A 89 -2.27 17.89 4.29
CA LEU A 89 -1.60 17.21 3.19
C LEU A 89 -2.12 15.77 3.06
N ALA A 90 -2.60 15.38 1.88
CA ALA A 90 -2.95 14.01 1.55
C ALA A 90 -1.89 13.40 0.62
N VAL A 91 -1.02 12.53 1.14
CA VAL A 91 -0.07 11.77 0.34
C VAL A 91 -0.73 10.48 -0.12
N TYR A 92 -0.67 10.18 -1.43
CA TYR A 92 -1.14 8.92 -1.97
C TYR A 92 -0.02 8.21 -2.73
N LEU A 93 0.28 6.97 -2.33
CA LEU A 93 1.39 6.17 -2.84
C LEU A 93 0.87 5.13 -3.82
N HIS A 94 1.53 5.02 -4.98
CA HIS A 94 1.07 4.17 -6.07
C HIS A 94 1.25 2.68 -5.80
N ALA A 95 0.34 1.89 -6.37
CA ALA A 95 0.43 0.44 -6.42
C ALA A 95 1.50 -0.04 -7.42
N GLY A 96 1.74 -1.36 -7.48
CA GLY A 96 2.61 -1.95 -8.50
C GLY A 96 3.56 -3.03 -7.98
N GLY A 97 3.28 -3.64 -6.82
CA GLY A 97 4.06 -4.75 -6.27
C GLY A 97 5.53 -4.40 -6.01
N PHE A 98 5.82 -3.13 -5.74
CA PHE A 98 7.17 -2.60 -5.50
C PHE A 98 8.12 -2.63 -6.71
N THR A 99 7.66 -3.15 -7.86
CA THR A 99 8.44 -3.38 -9.09
C THR A 99 7.92 -2.61 -10.30
N SER A 100 6.76 -1.99 -10.19
CA SER A 100 6.09 -1.25 -11.27
C SER A 100 5.22 -0.14 -10.71
N GLY A 101 4.63 0.67 -11.58
CA GLY A 101 3.76 1.78 -11.20
C GLY A 101 4.44 3.14 -11.34
N ASP A 102 3.64 4.17 -11.18
CA ASP A 102 4.05 5.56 -11.22
C ASP A 102 2.97 6.41 -10.55
N LYS A 103 3.36 7.52 -9.90
CA LYS A 103 2.46 8.48 -9.25
C LYS A 103 1.34 9.02 -10.13
N SER A 104 1.57 9.04 -11.45
CA SER A 104 0.57 9.47 -12.43
C SER A 104 -0.60 8.47 -12.58
N GLY A 105 -0.42 7.22 -12.14
CA GLY A 105 -1.48 6.20 -12.12
C GLY A 105 -2.62 6.53 -11.16
N ASP A 106 -2.36 7.33 -10.14
CA ASP A 106 -3.32 7.71 -9.10
C ASP A 106 -3.82 9.16 -9.25
N ARG A 107 -3.60 9.77 -10.43
CA ARG A 107 -3.98 11.17 -10.70
C ARG A 107 -5.44 11.49 -10.37
N GLU A 108 -6.35 10.57 -10.63
CA GLU A 108 -7.78 10.77 -10.38
C GLU A 108 -8.11 10.77 -8.87
N MET A 109 -7.44 9.92 -8.08
CA MET A 109 -7.55 9.92 -6.62
C MET A 109 -6.94 11.20 -6.02
N LEU A 110 -5.78 11.61 -6.51
CA LEU A 110 -5.12 12.85 -6.09
C LEU A 110 -5.96 14.10 -6.46
N ALA A 111 -6.59 14.09 -7.63
CA ALA A 111 -7.53 15.12 -8.05
C ALA A 111 -8.76 15.17 -7.13
N TRP A 112 -9.31 13.99 -6.75
CA TRP A 112 -10.43 13.92 -5.81
C TRP A 112 -10.06 14.48 -4.43
N LEU A 113 -8.91 14.10 -3.87
CA LEU A 113 -8.40 14.64 -2.61
C LEU A 113 -8.21 16.17 -2.69
N CYS A 114 -7.61 16.66 -3.77
CA CYS A 114 -7.40 18.08 -3.99
C CYS A 114 -8.72 18.86 -4.13
N SER A 115 -9.74 18.27 -4.78
CA SER A 115 -11.07 18.88 -4.92
C SER A 115 -11.82 19.04 -3.59
N LYS A 116 -11.42 18.29 -2.55
CA LYS A 116 -11.92 18.43 -1.17
C LYS A 116 -11.20 19.55 -0.40
N GLY A 117 -10.26 20.24 -1.03
CA GLY A 117 -9.51 21.36 -0.44
C GLY A 117 -8.25 20.96 0.33
N TYR A 118 -7.76 19.72 0.18
CA TYR A 118 -6.48 19.28 0.69
C TYR A 118 -5.38 19.55 -0.32
N VAL A 119 -4.18 19.86 0.13
CA VAL A 119 -2.98 19.69 -0.70
C VAL A 119 -2.78 18.20 -0.89
N ALA A 120 -2.63 17.73 -2.14
CA ALA A 120 -2.40 16.31 -2.39
C ALA A 120 -1.05 16.09 -3.07
N ALA A 121 -0.42 14.96 -2.80
CA ALA A 121 0.85 14.60 -3.42
C ALA A 121 0.94 13.13 -3.76
N GLY A 122 1.36 12.82 -4.99
CA GLY A 122 1.78 11.51 -5.43
C GLY A 122 3.30 11.43 -5.45
N ILE A 123 3.87 10.38 -4.86
CA ILE A 123 5.32 10.23 -4.72
C ILE A 123 5.77 8.96 -5.43
N ASN A 124 6.76 9.09 -6.32
CA ASN A 124 7.48 7.95 -6.89
C ASN A 124 8.57 7.50 -5.92
N TYR A 125 8.88 6.21 -5.97
CA TYR A 125 9.98 5.57 -5.25
C TYR A 125 10.72 4.64 -6.20
N THR A 126 11.97 4.29 -5.89
CA THR A 126 12.80 3.43 -6.73
C THR A 126 12.22 2.03 -6.82
N LEU A 127 11.73 1.67 -8.00
CA LEU A 127 11.17 0.35 -8.28
C LEU A 127 12.28 -0.70 -8.29
N ARG A 128 12.00 -1.87 -7.70
CA ARG A 128 12.90 -3.01 -7.81
C ARG A 128 12.94 -3.54 -9.23
N THR A 129 14.13 -3.79 -9.73
CA THR A 129 14.42 -4.39 -11.03
C THR A 129 15.43 -5.52 -10.86
N ASP A 130 15.71 -6.25 -11.94
CA ASP A 130 16.74 -7.30 -11.95
C ASP A 130 18.16 -6.75 -11.78
N THR A 131 18.34 -5.44 -11.91
CA THR A 131 19.66 -4.76 -11.89
C THR A 131 19.89 -3.91 -10.66
N ASN A 132 18.93 -3.81 -9.72
CA ASN A 132 19.08 -3.07 -8.48
C ASN A 132 18.63 -3.90 -7.27
N THR A 133 18.92 -3.39 -6.07
CA THR A 133 18.59 -4.03 -4.78
C THR A 133 17.47 -3.31 -4.04
N ALA A 134 16.63 -2.50 -4.72
CA ALA A 134 15.51 -1.83 -4.08
C ALA A 134 14.62 -2.83 -3.35
N SER A 135 14.15 -2.46 -2.17
CA SER A 135 13.34 -3.29 -1.27
C SER A 135 12.23 -2.44 -0.67
N VAL A 136 11.26 -3.07 0.00
CA VAL A 136 10.21 -2.34 0.73
C VAL A 136 10.84 -1.40 1.77
N LEU A 137 11.92 -1.85 2.42
CA LEU A 137 12.64 -1.01 3.38
C LEU A 137 13.22 0.23 2.70
N SER A 138 14.02 0.07 1.64
CA SER A 138 14.64 1.23 0.95
C SER A 138 13.58 2.17 0.35
N GLN A 139 12.49 1.63 -0.20
CA GLN A 139 11.37 2.43 -0.70
C GLN A 139 10.66 3.20 0.42
N SER A 140 10.49 2.60 1.59
CA SER A 140 9.92 3.30 2.76
C SER A 140 10.82 4.45 3.24
N GLU A 141 12.13 4.29 3.20
CA GLU A 141 13.09 5.36 3.53
C GLU A 141 13.06 6.50 2.48
N GLU A 142 12.86 6.17 1.20
CA GLU A 142 12.64 7.19 0.17
C GLU A 142 11.37 8.00 0.42
N ILE A 143 10.26 7.36 0.80
CA ILE A 143 9.02 8.06 1.18
C ILE A 143 9.25 8.97 2.39
N LYS A 144 9.97 8.47 3.42
CA LYS A 144 10.35 9.26 4.59
C LYS A 144 11.15 10.49 4.22
N ALA A 145 12.08 10.37 3.28
CA ALA A 145 12.89 11.50 2.78
C ALA A 145 12.07 12.47 1.90
N ALA A 146 11.07 11.98 1.16
CA ALA A 146 10.26 12.77 0.24
C ALA A 146 9.27 13.71 0.97
N ILE A 147 8.62 13.24 2.03
CA ILE A 147 7.52 13.98 2.69
C ILE A 147 7.95 15.38 3.18
N PRO A 148 9.12 15.59 3.83
CA PRO A 148 9.57 16.94 4.17
C PRO A 148 9.72 17.86 2.96
N LYS A 149 10.15 17.32 1.80
CA LYS A 149 10.28 18.09 0.55
C LYS A 149 8.93 18.46 -0.07
N VAL A 150 7.94 17.58 0.05
CA VAL A 150 6.56 17.88 -0.36
C VAL A 150 6.00 19.04 0.48
N ILE A 151 6.18 19.00 1.81
CA ILE A 151 5.73 20.05 2.72
C ILE A 151 6.44 21.37 2.43
N GLU A 152 7.77 21.34 2.21
CA GLU A 152 8.55 22.53 1.83
C GLU A 152 8.06 23.13 0.51
N ALA A 153 7.79 22.29 -0.49
CA ALA A 153 7.28 22.74 -1.79
C ALA A 153 5.88 23.35 -1.66
N ALA A 154 4.97 22.74 -0.90
CA ALA A 154 3.65 23.29 -0.64
C ALA A 154 3.73 24.68 0.05
N ALA A 155 4.59 24.80 1.07
CA ALA A 155 4.78 26.05 1.79
C ALA A 155 5.31 27.18 0.88
N LYS A 156 6.23 26.86 -0.04
CA LYS A 156 6.76 27.84 -1.05
C LYS A 156 5.68 28.37 -1.99
N GLU A 157 4.65 27.56 -2.24
CA GLU A 157 3.50 27.94 -3.06
C GLU A 157 2.39 28.66 -2.25
N GLY A 158 2.61 28.89 -0.97
CA GLY A 158 1.65 29.57 -0.09
C GLY A 158 0.63 28.65 0.60
N TYR A 159 0.93 27.33 0.65
CA TYR A 159 0.09 26.32 1.31
C TYR A 159 0.82 25.73 2.53
N PRO A 160 0.84 26.42 3.68
CA PRO A 160 1.46 25.86 4.89
C PRO A 160 0.71 24.63 5.38
N ILE A 161 1.41 23.53 5.61
CA ILE A 161 0.86 22.25 6.06
C ILE A 161 0.99 22.13 7.58
N ASP A 162 -0.08 21.71 8.26
CA ASP A 162 -0.08 21.51 9.74
C ASP A 162 -0.41 20.07 10.16
N LYS A 163 -0.90 19.24 9.25
CA LYS A 163 -1.25 17.84 9.49
C LYS A 163 -1.25 17.06 8.16
N MET A 164 -1.21 15.74 8.24
CA MET A 164 -1.28 14.92 7.02
C MET A 164 -2.01 13.60 7.22
N THR A 165 -2.49 13.06 6.08
CA THR A 165 -2.82 11.65 5.88
C THR A 165 -1.85 11.03 4.88
N VAL A 166 -1.51 9.76 5.09
CA VAL A 166 -0.75 8.96 4.14
C VAL A 166 -1.58 7.76 3.73
N ALA A 167 -1.70 7.53 2.44
CA ALA A 167 -2.60 6.54 1.87
C ALA A 167 -1.99 5.85 0.65
N GLY A 168 -2.64 4.80 0.17
CA GLY A 168 -2.20 4.10 -1.04
C GLY A 168 -2.96 2.83 -1.34
N GLY A 169 -2.65 2.20 -2.46
CA GLY A 169 -3.15 0.89 -2.87
C GLY A 169 -2.03 -0.14 -2.95
N SER A 170 -2.29 -1.39 -2.53
CA SER A 170 -1.33 -2.49 -2.66
C SER A 170 0.06 -2.14 -2.11
N ALA A 171 1.12 -2.14 -2.91
CA ALA A 171 2.47 -1.71 -2.50
C ALA A 171 2.47 -0.31 -1.84
N GLY A 172 1.74 0.65 -2.42
CA GLY A 172 1.61 1.98 -1.85
C GLY A 172 0.91 1.99 -0.49
N HIS A 173 -0.09 1.11 -0.27
CA HIS A 173 -0.72 0.96 1.03
C HIS A 173 0.25 0.40 2.09
N ALA A 174 1.09 -0.58 1.72
CA ALA A 174 2.13 -1.08 2.63
C ALA A 174 3.09 0.04 3.05
N LEU A 175 3.60 0.82 2.10
CA LEU A 175 4.48 1.95 2.36
C LEU A 175 3.80 3.05 3.19
N ALA A 176 2.51 3.32 2.93
CA ALA A 176 1.72 4.27 3.71
C ALA A 176 1.55 3.85 5.17
N MET A 177 1.26 2.57 5.42
CA MET A 177 1.16 2.02 6.78
C MET A 177 2.51 2.05 7.51
N ILE A 178 3.60 1.69 6.82
CA ILE A 178 4.97 1.77 7.39
C ILE A 178 5.25 3.21 7.80
N TYR A 179 4.99 4.18 6.93
CA TYR A 179 5.20 5.58 7.28
C TYR A 179 4.31 6.01 8.46
N ALA A 180 3.01 5.69 8.41
CA ALA A 180 2.06 6.14 9.44
C ALA A 180 2.40 5.57 10.83
N TYR A 181 2.69 4.29 10.94
CA TYR A 181 2.87 3.65 12.24
C TYR A 181 4.33 3.66 12.72
N ARG A 182 5.31 3.37 11.83
CA ARG A 182 6.73 3.32 12.17
C ARG A 182 7.33 4.73 12.27
N ASP A 183 7.09 5.57 11.25
CA ASP A 183 7.78 6.85 11.09
C ASP A 183 6.94 8.05 11.55
N GLY A 184 5.64 7.88 11.79
CA GLY A 184 4.70 8.95 12.06
C GLY A 184 5.01 9.79 13.30
N LYS A 185 5.69 9.23 14.31
CA LYS A 185 6.12 9.96 15.51
C LYS A 185 7.18 11.03 15.20
N ASP A 186 8.03 10.77 14.21
CA ASP A 186 9.12 11.64 13.78
C ASP A 186 8.75 12.46 12.54
N ALA A 187 7.49 12.40 12.12
CA ALA A 187 7.01 13.12 10.96
C ALA A 187 7.05 14.64 11.17
N PRO A 188 7.35 15.45 10.12
CA PRO A 188 7.46 16.90 10.25
C PRO A 188 6.14 17.60 10.63
N VAL A 189 5.01 16.96 10.37
CA VAL A 189 3.68 17.32 10.86
C VAL A 189 2.94 16.05 11.28
N PRO A 190 1.95 16.12 12.22
CA PRO A 190 1.24 14.94 12.68
C PRO A 190 0.58 14.14 11.54
N VAL A 191 0.79 12.81 11.53
CA VAL A 191 -0.01 11.88 10.74
C VAL A 191 -1.31 11.63 11.50
N VAL A 192 -2.38 12.28 11.11
CA VAL A 192 -3.65 12.25 11.85
C VAL A 192 -4.61 11.18 11.38
N PHE A 193 -4.32 10.58 10.21
CA PHE A 193 -5.16 9.55 9.60
C PHE A 193 -4.36 8.76 8.55
N THR A 194 -4.66 7.48 8.39
CA THR A 194 -4.18 6.66 7.27
C THR A 194 -5.31 5.84 6.68
N PHE A 195 -5.29 5.66 5.35
CA PHE A 195 -6.24 4.79 4.68
C PHE A 195 -5.61 4.09 3.49
N GLY A 196 -6.20 2.98 3.09
CA GLY A 196 -5.72 2.26 1.92
C GLY A 196 -6.32 0.87 1.78
N ALA A 197 -5.86 0.15 0.79
CA ALA A 197 -6.39 -1.17 0.49
C ALA A 197 -5.32 -2.17 0.06
N VAL A 198 -5.52 -3.42 0.46
CA VAL A 198 -4.80 -4.61 -0.01
C VAL A 198 -3.26 -4.54 0.05
N GLY A 199 -2.70 -3.78 0.99
CA GLY A 199 -1.25 -3.74 1.22
C GLY A 199 -0.81 -4.75 2.28
N PRO A 200 0.33 -5.45 2.13
CA PRO A 200 0.88 -6.28 3.19
C PRO A 200 1.28 -5.44 4.40
N SER A 201 0.85 -5.88 5.57
CA SER A 201 1.09 -5.22 6.85
C SER A 201 1.96 -6.02 7.81
N SER A 202 2.18 -7.32 7.50
CA SER A 202 2.96 -8.25 8.31
C SER A 202 3.66 -9.29 7.43
N PHE A 203 4.84 -9.72 7.85
CA PHE A 203 5.67 -10.71 7.17
C PHE A 203 5.92 -11.95 8.04
N VAL A 204 4.92 -12.37 8.81
CA VAL A 204 4.91 -13.64 9.54
C VAL A 204 4.65 -14.77 8.55
N ALA A 205 5.56 -15.75 8.47
CA ALA A 205 5.61 -16.75 7.40
C ALA A 205 4.31 -17.57 7.25
N GLU A 206 3.66 -17.89 8.34
CA GLU A 206 2.42 -18.69 8.38
C GLU A 206 1.27 -18.02 7.62
N ASP A 207 1.28 -16.70 7.52
CA ASP A 207 0.26 -15.96 6.82
C ASP A 207 0.46 -15.97 5.29
N TRP A 208 1.66 -16.35 4.82
CA TRP A 208 2.09 -16.28 3.43
C TRP A 208 1.95 -17.62 2.67
N GLY A 209 1.10 -18.51 3.17
CA GLY A 209 0.87 -19.84 2.58
C GLY A 209 0.47 -19.85 1.10
N ILE A 210 -0.14 -18.79 0.58
CA ILE A 210 -0.45 -18.63 -0.86
C ILE A 210 0.80 -18.61 -1.75
N PHE A 211 1.97 -18.30 -1.17
CA PHE A 211 3.28 -18.32 -1.85
C PHE A 211 4.11 -19.57 -1.52
N GLY A 212 3.51 -20.57 -0.87
CA GLY A 212 4.23 -21.77 -0.43
C GLY A 212 5.16 -21.53 0.76
N VAL A 213 4.97 -20.42 1.47
CA VAL A 213 5.74 -20.04 2.68
C VAL A 213 4.97 -20.46 3.93
N GLY A 214 5.65 -20.68 5.05
CA GLY A 214 5.02 -20.98 6.34
C GLY A 214 4.64 -22.45 6.55
N LEU A 215 5.05 -23.36 5.63
CA LEU A 215 4.92 -24.80 5.82
C LEU A 215 6.20 -25.34 6.48
N ASP A 216 6.08 -26.43 7.23
CA ASP A 216 7.24 -27.10 7.83
C ASP A 216 7.91 -28.03 6.80
N SER A 217 8.54 -27.41 5.80
CA SER A 217 9.36 -28.11 4.80
C SER A 217 10.58 -27.26 4.40
N GLU A 218 11.62 -27.91 3.88
CA GLU A 218 12.82 -27.24 3.43
C GLU A 218 12.52 -26.29 2.24
N GLU A 219 11.68 -26.72 1.31
CA GLU A 219 11.27 -25.92 0.16
C GLU A 219 10.51 -24.65 0.59
N SER A 220 9.64 -24.77 1.59
CA SER A 220 8.88 -23.63 2.11
C SER A 220 9.79 -22.63 2.82
N ARG A 221 10.75 -23.11 3.61
CA ARG A 221 11.73 -22.25 4.27
C ARG A 221 12.64 -21.54 3.26
N ALA A 222 13.09 -22.25 2.23
CA ALA A 222 13.88 -21.66 1.15
C ALA A 222 13.08 -20.60 0.37
N ALA A 223 11.82 -20.87 0.06
CA ALA A 223 10.93 -19.90 -0.61
C ALA A 223 10.71 -18.65 0.25
N GLY A 224 10.45 -18.81 1.55
CA GLY A 224 10.30 -17.72 2.50
C GLY A 224 11.56 -16.88 2.64
N ALA A 225 12.72 -17.53 2.76
CA ALA A 225 14.02 -16.88 2.84
C ALA A 225 14.27 -15.97 1.62
N VAL A 226 14.04 -16.46 0.42
CA VAL A 226 14.17 -15.67 -0.83
C VAL A 226 13.19 -14.51 -0.86
N LEU A 227 11.90 -14.78 -0.61
CA LEU A 227 10.85 -13.76 -0.67
C LEU A 227 11.11 -12.63 0.32
N PHE A 228 11.36 -12.97 1.58
CA PHE A 228 11.53 -11.99 2.65
C PHE A 228 12.87 -11.26 2.59
N SER A 229 13.93 -11.90 2.05
CA SER A 229 15.18 -11.20 1.72
C SER A 229 14.95 -10.10 0.69
N VAL A 230 14.20 -10.39 -0.36
CA VAL A 230 13.86 -9.41 -1.40
C VAL A 230 13.03 -8.26 -0.83
N MET A 231 12.05 -8.57 0.01
CA MET A 231 11.16 -7.56 0.59
C MET A 231 11.88 -6.69 1.62
N SER A 232 12.64 -7.28 2.53
CA SER A 232 13.35 -6.53 3.58
C SER A 232 14.64 -5.86 3.09
N GLY A 233 15.25 -6.36 2.00
CA GLY A 233 16.58 -5.93 1.58
C GLY A 233 17.71 -6.48 2.44
N GLN A 234 17.41 -7.45 3.31
CA GLN A 234 18.36 -8.13 4.19
C GLN A 234 18.46 -9.61 3.79
N GLU A 235 19.64 -10.19 3.86
CA GLU A 235 19.80 -11.62 3.62
C GLU A 235 19.12 -12.42 4.74
N ILE A 236 18.23 -13.32 4.36
CA ILE A 236 17.53 -14.25 5.26
C ILE A 236 17.82 -15.66 4.78
N THR A 237 18.16 -16.56 5.71
CA THR A 237 18.47 -17.96 5.38
C THR A 237 17.32 -18.91 5.72
N PRO A 238 17.29 -20.13 5.14
CA PRO A 238 16.31 -21.15 5.52
C PRO A 238 16.38 -21.56 7.01
N GLU A 239 17.55 -21.49 7.62
CA GLU A 239 17.76 -21.76 9.06
C GLU A 239 17.09 -20.67 9.91
N GLU A 240 17.24 -19.40 9.54
CA GLU A 240 16.56 -18.29 10.21
C GLU A 240 15.03 -18.36 10.04
N MET A 241 14.56 -18.87 8.89
CA MET A 241 13.13 -19.17 8.71
C MET A 241 12.67 -20.30 9.64
N ALA A 242 13.52 -21.30 9.90
CA ALA A 242 13.19 -22.44 10.74
C ALA A 242 13.14 -22.08 12.23
N ASP A 243 14.06 -21.23 12.71
CA ASP A 243 14.15 -20.84 14.13
C ASP A 243 13.38 -19.54 14.45
N GLY A 244 12.81 -18.87 13.43
CA GLY A 244 12.02 -17.65 13.57
C GLY A 244 12.83 -16.36 13.71
N SER A 245 14.17 -16.42 13.70
CA SER A 245 15.02 -15.22 13.86
C SER A 245 14.90 -14.23 12.68
N TYR A 246 14.40 -14.69 11.50
CA TYR A 246 14.07 -13.82 10.36
C TYR A 246 13.11 -12.68 10.72
N LEU A 247 12.25 -12.84 11.74
CA LEU A 247 11.28 -11.83 12.15
C LEU A 247 11.96 -10.50 12.49
N SER A 248 13.15 -10.53 13.07
CA SER A 248 13.92 -9.31 13.34
C SER A 248 14.34 -8.56 12.08
N LYS A 249 14.55 -9.28 10.96
CA LYS A 249 14.96 -8.72 9.67
C LYS A 249 13.79 -8.15 8.85
N VAL A 250 12.57 -8.65 9.07
CA VAL A 250 11.36 -8.12 8.42
C VAL A 250 10.60 -7.13 9.30
N HIS A 251 10.99 -6.96 10.56
CA HIS A 251 10.34 -6.07 11.51
C HIS A 251 10.16 -4.65 10.94
N ALA A 252 11.23 -4.06 10.38
CA ALA A 252 11.19 -2.69 9.84
C ALA A 252 10.18 -2.46 8.70
N ILE A 253 9.69 -3.54 8.07
CA ILE A 253 8.68 -3.48 7.01
C ILE A 253 7.32 -4.05 7.44
N SER A 254 7.21 -4.59 8.65
CA SER A 254 5.99 -5.14 9.25
C SER A 254 5.20 -4.05 9.96
N ALA A 255 4.42 -3.28 9.22
CA ALA A 255 3.72 -2.10 9.74
C ALA A 255 2.81 -2.41 10.95
N ALA A 256 2.21 -3.60 11.01
CA ALA A 256 1.36 -4.04 12.11
C ALA A 256 2.08 -4.06 13.47
N ASP A 257 3.40 -4.28 13.48
CA ASP A 257 4.20 -4.37 14.71
C ASP A 257 4.35 -3.01 15.42
N TYR A 258 4.11 -1.90 14.71
CA TYR A 258 4.26 -0.53 15.22
C TYR A 258 2.95 0.14 15.65
N VAL A 259 1.81 -0.50 15.37
CA VAL A 259 0.48 0.09 15.67
C VAL A 259 0.32 0.42 17.15
N ALA A 260 0.78 -0.47 18.05
CA ALA A 260 0.69 -0.26 19.49
C ALA A 260 1.52 0.95 19.97
N GLU A 261 2.62 1.24 19.28
CA GLU A 261 3.49 2.36 19.62
C GLU A 261 3.00 3.71 19.09
N ASN A 262 2.30 3.69 17.94
CA ASN A 262 1.77 4.87 17.29
C ASN A 262 0.39 4.60 16.66
N PRO A 263 -0.68 4.55 17.48
CA PRO A 263 -2.02 4.20 17.02
C PRO A 263 -2.65 5.35 16.23
N VAL A 264 -2.44 5.36 14.91
CA VAL A 264 -3.03 6.34 14.00
C VAL A 264 -4.45 5.91 13.61
N PRO A 265 -5.45 6.82 13.60
CA PRO A 265 -6.78 6.55 13.05
C PRO A 265 -6.69 5.93 11.64
N THR A 266 -7.45 4.84 11.37
CA THR A 266 -7.20 3.99 10.22
C THR A 266 -8.49 3.52 9.53
N VAL A 267 -8.54 3.60 8.18
CA VAL A 267 -9.59 2.97 7.38
C VAL A 267 -8.95 2.09 6.30
N VAL A 268 -9.19 0.78 6.37
CA VAL A 268 -8.55 -0.18 5.44
C VAL A 268 -9.55 -1.17 4.85
N ALA A 269 -9.24 -1.68 3.65
CA ALA A 269 -10.04 -2.65 2.95
C ALA A 269 -9.19 -3.80 2.38
N TYR A 270 -9.68 -5.02 2.52
CA TYR A 270 -9.02 -6.23 2.03
C TYR A 270 -10.00 -7.20 1.36
N GLY A 271 -9.55 -7.86 0.29
CA GLY A 271 -10.30 -8.93 -0.37
C GLY A 271 -10.01 -10.28 0.26
N ALA A 272 -11.06 -11.01 0.68
CA ALA A 272 -10.91 -12.33 1.30
C ALA A 272 -10.35 -13.40 0.34
N CYS A 273 -10.52 -13.20 -0.97
CA CYS A 273 -10.01 -14.10 -2.02
C CYS A 273 -8.72 -13.54 -2.68
N ASP A 274 -7.97 -12.68 -2.00
CA ASP A 274 -6.73 -12.10 -2.52
C ASP A 274 -5.64 -13.17 -2.69
N LYS A 275 -5.04 -13.21 -3.90
CA LYS A 275 -3.94 -14.12 -4.27
C LYS A 275 -2.63 -13.41 -4.53
N VAL A 276 -2.59 -12.11 -4.28
CA VAL A 276 -1.41 -11.25 -4.46
C VAL A 276 -0.87 -10.81 -3.11
N GLN A 277 -1.76 -10.41 -2.21
CA GLN A 277 -1.43 -10.07 -0.83
C GLN A 277 -2.15 -11.08 0.09
N PRO A 278 -1.45 -11.75 1.02
CA PRO A 278 -2.08 -12.71 1.92
C PRO A 278 -3.14 -12.06 2.82
N PHE A 279 -4.39 -12.49 2.69
CA PHE A 279 -5.47 -11.96 3.52
C PHE A 279 -5.22 -12.18 5.02
N LEU A 280 -4.60 -13.30 5.39
CA LEU A 280 -4.27 -13.60 6.79
C LEU A 280 -3.31 -12.57 7.41
N ALA A 281 -2.36 -12.05 6.65
CA ALA A 281 -1.45 -11.00 7.13
C ALA A 281 -2.21 -9.72 7.53
N SER A 282 -3.34 -9.41 6.87
CA SER A 282 -4.18 -8.26 7.22
C SER A 282 -4.93 -8.44 8.54
N LYS A 283 -5.16 -9.69 8.98
CA LYS A 283 -5.78 -9.97 10.28
C LYS A 283 -4.86 -9.63 11.46
N ARG A 284 -3.54 -9.65 11.26
CA ARG A 284 -2.60 -9.15 12.28
C ARG A 284 -2.72 -7.65 12.45
N LEU A 285 -2.91 -6.91 11.36
CA LEU A 285 -3.17 -5.47 11.43
C LEU A 285 -4.49 -5.19 12.18
N GLU A 286 -5.56 -5.91 11.85
CA GLU A 286 -6.85 -5.76 12.53
C GLU A 286 -6.72 -5.99 14.05
N ALA A 287 -6.02 -7.07 14.43
CA ALA A 287 -5.76 -7.39 15.85
C ALA A 287 -4.96 -6.27 16.54
N ALA A 288 -3.89 -5.80 15.92
CA ALA A 288 -3.06 -4.72 16.47
C ALA A 288 -3.84 -3.41 16.62
N LEU A 289 -4.68 -3.05 15.64
CA LEU A 289 -5.57 -1.88 15.72
C LEU A 289 -6.60 -2.02 16.86
N GLN A 290 -7.18 -3.21 17.01
CA GLN A 290 -8.12 -3.48 18.11
C GLN A 290 -7.45 -3.39 19.48
N GLU A 291 -6.29 -4.00 19.64
CA GLU A 291 -5.53 -4.02 20.90
C GLU A 291 -5.01 -2.63 21.29
N SER A 292 -4.63 -1.81 20.31
CA SER A 292 -4.14 -0.44 20.56
C SER A 292 -5.23 0.55 20.95
N GLY A 293 -6.53 0.20 20.73
CA GLY A 293 -7.65 1.11 20.91
C GLY A 293 -7.73 2.24 19.88
N ALA A 294 -7.03 2.13 18.76
CA ALA A 294 -7.11 3.08 17.65
C ALA A 294 -8.55 3.23 17.13
N ASP A 295 -8.92 4.41 16.67
CA ASP A 295 -10.16 4.57 15.91
C ASP A 295 -9.98 3.99 14.53
N TYR A 296 -10.60 2.85 14.23
CA TYR A 296 -10.40 2.19 12.94
C TYR A 296 -11.68 1.63 12.33
N ARG A 297 -11.63 1.44 11.02
CA ARG A 297 -12.58 0.67 10.24
C ARG A 297 -11.85 -0.33 9.37
N TYR A 298 -12.22 -1.59 9.47
CA TYR A 298 -11.66 -2.68 8.71
C TYR A 298 -12.73 -3.31 7.84
N PHE A 299 -12.62 -3.19 6.54
CA PHE A 299 -13.58 -3.71 5.56
C PHE A 299 -13.07 -5.00 4.93
N VAL A 300 -13.88 -6.06 5.01
CA VAL A 300 -13.64 -7.32 4.30
C VAL A 300 -14.56 -7.38 3.09
N MET A 301 -13.98 -7.66 1.93
CA MET A 301 -14.68 -7.89 0.67
C MET A 301 -14.63 -9.37 0.35
N GLU A 302 -15.66 -10.09 0.78
CA GLU A 302 -15.74 -11.56 0.84
C GLU A 302 -15.61 -12.24 -0.53
N HIS A 303 -16.07 -11.57 -1.61
CA HIS A 303 -16.08 -12.13 -2.97
C HIS A 303 -14.98 -11.53 -3.85
N SER A 304 -14.14 -10.67 -3.29
CA SER A 304 -13.12 -9.94 -4.04
C SER A 304 -11.72 -10.50 -3.76
N GLY A 305 -10.90 -10.47 -4.78
CA GLY A 305 -9.45 -10.61 -4.68
C GLY A 305 -8.77 -9.25 -4.54
N HIS A 306 -7.53 -9.16 -5.02
CA HIS A 306 -6.67 -7.97 -4.91
C HIS A 306 -7.27 -6.68 -5.50
N GLY A 307 -8.12 -6.79 -6.51
CA GLY A 307 -8.75 -5.63 -7.15
C GLY A 307 -10.02 -5.12 -6.50
N LEU A 308 -10.53 -5.77 -5.45
CA LEU A 308 -11.74 -5.40 -4.70
C LEU A 308 -13.01 -5.23 -5.56
N GLN A 309 -13.07 -5.88 -6.73
CA GLN A 309 -14.01 -5.56 -7.82
C GLN A 309 -15.39 -6.21 -7.71
N ASN A 310 -15.60 -7.17 -6.80
CA ASN A 310 -16.84 -7.94 -6.73
C ASN A 310 -17.80 -7.49 -5.61
N ASP A 311 -17.35 -6.65 -4.69
CA ASP A 311 -18.08 -6.20 -3.50
C ASP A 311 -18.37 -4.69 -3.54
N ASN A 312 -19.01 -4.22 -4.61
CA ASN A 312 -19.21 -2.80 -4.90
C ASN A 312 -19.86 -2.00 -3.76
N ARG A 313 -20.82 -2.62 -3.04
CA ARG A 313 -21.50 -1.95 -1.91
C ARG A 313 -20.56 -1.74 -0.72
N ILE A 314 -19.70 -2.72 -0.45
CA ILE A 314 -18.73 -2.63 0.64
C ILE A 314 -17.62 -1.64 0.27
N TYR A 315 -17.20 -1.63 -0.99
CA TYR A 315 -16.25 -0.63 -1.47
C TYR A 315 -16.80 0.80 -1.36
N ALA A 316 -18.06 1.02 -1.72
CA ALA A 316 -18.70 2.32 -1.54
C ALA A 316 -18.79 2.72 -0.06
N ALA A 317 -19.08 1.77 0.84
CA ALA A 317 -19.08 2.00 2.28
C ALA A 317 -17.67 2.34 2.80
N TYR A 318 -16.63 1.63 2.31
CA TYR A 318 -15.23 1.92 2.61
C TYR A 318 -14.86 3.37 2.22
N MET A 319 -15.15 3.77 0.99
CA MET A 319 -14.81 5.12 0.52
C MET A 319 -15.61 6.21 1.26
N LYS A 320 -16.86 5.94 1.63
CA LYS A 320 -17.66 6.84 2.47
C LYS A 320 -17.04 7.03 3.86
N GLU A 321 -16.51 5.96 4.47
CA GLU A 321 -15.78 6.07 5.74
C GLU A 321 -14.46 6.81 5.56
N VAL A 322 -13.73 6.60 4.46
CA VAL A 322 -12.54 7.40 4.13
C VAL A 322 -12.90 8.89 4.10
N GLU A 323 -13.98 9.27 3.41
CA GLU A 323 -14.44 10.66 3.34
C GLU A 323 -14.83 11.22 4.72
N ALA A 324 -15.52 10.43 5.56
CA ALA A 324 -15.88 10.81 6.90
C ALA A 324 -14.65 11.02 7.81
N TYR A 325 -13.63 10.16 7.69
CA TYR A 325 -12.38 10.30 8.44
C TYR A 325 -11.54 11.48 7.95
N LEU A 326 -11.49 11.71 6.63
CA LEU A 326 -10.87 12.93 6.08
C LEU A 326 -11.53 14.18 6.68
N ALA A 327 -12.85 14.26 6.72
CA ALA A 327 -13.56 15.39 7.32
C ALA A 327 -13.30 15.51 8.82
N LYS A 328 -13.22 14.38 9.55
CA LYS A 328 -13.03 14.35 11.01
C LYS A 328 -11.62 14.76 11.43
N TYR A 329 -10.61 14.28 10.74
CA TYR A 329 -9.21 14.40 11.16
C TYR A 329 -8.43 15.44 10.37
N MET A 330 -8.81 15.68 9.12
CA MET A 330 -8.10 16.60 8.21
C MET A 330 -8.84 17.93 8.02
N GLY A 331 -10.12 18.03 8.43
CA GLY A 331 -10.96 19.22 8.35
C GLY A 331 -10.54 20.34 9.27
#